data_5da90a658d908506ee1acc4eb38954f3
#
_entry.id   5da90a658d908506ee1acc4eb38954f3
#
_cell.length_a   1.000
_cell.length_b   1.000
_cell.length_c   1.000
_cell.angle_alpha   90.00
_cell.angle_beta   90.00
_cell.angle_gamma   90.00
#
_symmetry.space_group_name_H-M   'P 1'
#
loop_
_entity.id
_entity.type
_entity.pdbx_description
1 polymer ?
#
loop_
_entity_poly.entity_id
_entity_poly.type
_entity_poly.pdbx_seq_one_letter_code
_entity_poly.pdbx_strand_id
1 'polypeptide(L)'
;MCEYIILEDFVMDKYIYDKNNGLWYELKNDYYIPCLTLPEEESKPIGIWGQRHKTYLKEYRKAVYTTMLIEGKLNSYLADIDKQAQERFETLTEQMKQAQGITEQLKAENALEWVGRMNNIRACAMEIIDEEIIYN
;
A
#
# COMPACT_ATOMS: atom_id res chain seq x y z
N MET A 1 -8.74 -17.60 18.13
CA MET A 1 -8.53 -17.14 19.50
C MET A 1 -9.66 -16.20 19.88
N CYS A 2 -10.35 -16.48 20.97
CA CYS A 2 -11.49 -15.68 21.39
C CYS A 2 -11.06 -14.71 22.49
N GLU A 3 -11.34 -13.42 22.29
CA GLU A 3 -11.21 -12.43 23.35
C GLU A 3 -12.59 -12.11 23.88
N TYR A 4 -12.69 -11.94 25.19
CA TYR A 4 -13.94 -11.62 25.87
C TYR A 4 -14.00 -10.15 26.22
N ILE A 5 -15.12 -9.52 25.89
CA ILE A 5 -15.39 -8.14 26.29
C ILE A 5 -16.44 -8.19 27.39
N ILE A 6 -16.12 -7.61 28.53
CA ILE A 6 -17.05 -7.53 29.66
C ILE A 6 -17.73 -6.17 29.59
N LEU A 7 -19.06 -6.17 29.40
CA LEU A 7 -19.88 -4.97 29.39
C LEU A 7 -20.91 -5.12 30.53
N GLU A 8 -20.67 -4.42 31.63
CA GLU A 8 -21.46 -4.55 32.86
C GLU A 8 -21.41 -6.00 33.34
N ASP A 9 -22.57 -6.65 33.56
CA ASP A 9 -22.66 -8.05 33.94
C ASP A 9 -22.76 -9.00 32.74
N PHE A 10 -22.49 -8.48 31.53
CA PHE A 10 -22.66 -9.20 30.29
C PHE A 10 -21.30 -9.43 29.62
N VAL A 11 -21.01 -10.69 29.31
CA VAL A 11 -19.77 -11.09 28.64
C VAL A 11 -20.07 -11.41 27.19
N MET A 12 -19.43 -10.68 26.25
CA MET A 12 -19.55 -10.92 24.83
C MET A 12 -18.19 -11.32 24.27
N ASP A 13 -18.17 -12.33 23.42
CA ASP A 13 -16.98 -12.68 22.67
C ASP A 13 -16.73 -11.62 21.59
N LYS A 14 -15.52 -11.08 21.54
CA LYS A 14 -15.14 -10.15 20.47
C LYS A 14 -15.09 -10.86 19.12
N TYR A 15 -14.70 -12.12 19.11
CA TYR A 15 -14.68 -12.98 17.94
C TYR A 15 -15.47 -14.24 18.20
N ILE A 16 -16.31 -14.61 17.26
CA ILE A 16 -17.03 -15.88 17.29
C ILE A 16 -16.81 -16.65 16.00
N TYR A 17 -16.79 -17.97 16.12
CA TYR A 17 -16.62 -18.86 14.98
C TYR A 17 -17.93 -19.58 14.68
N ASP A 18 -18.40 -19.47 13.45
CA ASP A 18 -19.58 -20.16 12.99
C ASP A 18 -19.18 -21.45 12.27
N LYS A 19 -19.52 -22.59 12.88
CA LYS A 19 -19.19 -23.91 12.35
C LYS A 19 -19.97 -24.24 11.07
N ASN A 20 -21.10 -23.59 10.85
CA ASN A 20 -21.95 -23.88 9.70
C ASN A 20 -21.34 -23.36 8.39
N ASN A 21 -20.70 -22.20 8.43
CA ASN A 21 -20.10 -21.59 7.25
C ASN A 21 -18.59 -21.49 7.31
N GLY A 22 -17.97 -21.84 8.47
CA GLY A 22 -16.53 -21.80 8.63
C GLY A 22 -15.93 -20.40 8.71
N LEU A 23 -16.74 -19.40 9.03
CA LEU A 23 -16.29 -18.01 9.10
C LEU A 23 -16.18 -17.53 10.53
N TRP A 24 -15.23 -16.65 10.75
CA TRP A 24 -15.12 -15.90 11.98
C TRP A 24 -15.87 -14.57 11.85
N TYR A 25 -16.45 -14.11 12.96
CA TYR A 25 -17.14 -12.83 13.03
C TYR A 25 -16.48 -11.96 14.10
N GLU A 26 -16.33 -10.69 13.80
CA GLU A 26 -15.81 -9.69 14.71
C GLU A 26 -16.95 -8.81 15.22
N LEU A 27 -16.98 -8.54 16.51
CA LEU A 27 -17.96 -7.63 17.10
C LEU A 27 -17.54 -6.18 16.85
N LYS A 28 -18.38 -5.45 16.11
CA LYS A 28 -18.21 -4.00 15.87
C LYS A 28 -19.55 -3.32 16.09
N ASN A 29 -19.58 -2.30 16.96
CA ASN A 29 -20.79 -1.49 17.22
C ASN A 29 -22.01 -2.35 17.52
N ASP A 30 -21.87 -3.37 18.39
CA ASP A 30 -22.91 -4.33 18.77
C ASP A 30 -23.37 -5.28 17.66
N TYR A 31 -22.67 -5.31 16.52
CA TYR A 31 -22.95 -6.23 15.42
C TYR A 31 -21.76 -7.12 15.14
N TYR A 32 -22.06 -8.38 14.83
CA TYR A 32 -21.04 -9.30 14.34
C TYR A 32 -20.90 -9.19 12.84
N ILE A 33 -19.72 -8.81 12.38
CA ILE A 33 -19.39 -8.65 10.98
C ILE A 33 -18.48 -9.80 10.57
N PRO A 34 -18.74 -10.50 9.45
CA PRO A 34 -17.88 -11.57 8.98
C PRO A 34 -16.44 -11.08 8.80
N CYS A 35 -15.50 -11.76 9.46
CA CYS A 35 -14.09 -11.55 9.18
C CYS A 35 -13.76 -12.32 7.92
N LEU A 36 -13.84 -11.65 6.78
CA LEU A 36 -13.36 -12.19 5.53
C LEU A 36 -11.84 -12.11 5.56
N THR A 37 -11.23 -13.07 6.22
CA THR A 37 -9.77 -13.18 6.21
C THR A 37 -9.36 -13.67 4.85
N LEU A 38 -8.81 -12.78 4.10
CA LEU A 38 -8.12 -13.10 2.87
C LEU A 38 -6.84 -13.89 3.20
N PRO A 39 -6.33 -14.70 2.27
CA PRO A 39 -5.09 -15.43 2.50
C PRO A 39 -3.96 -14.53 2.99
N GLU A 40 -3.04 -15.08 3.77
CA GLU A 40 -1.94 -14.33 4.40
C GLU A 40 -1.15 -13.44 3.44
N GLU A 41 -1.08 -13.81 2.17
CA GLU A 41 -0.41 -13.03 1.14
C GLU A 41 -1.00 -11.62 0.98
N GLU A 42 -2.24 -11.45 1.37
CA GLU A 42 -2.95 -10.18 1.19
C GLU A 42 -2.76 -9.21 2.34
N SER A 43 -2.07 -9.62 3.38
CA SER A 43 -1.73 -8.74 4.50
C SER A 43 -0.50 -7.87 4.23
N LYS A 44 0.15 -8.01 3.08
CA LYS A 44 1.32 -7.20 2.72
C LYS A 44 0.92 -5.73 2.59
N PRO A 45 1.65 -4.80 3.24
CA PRO A 45 1.36 -3.39 3.12
C PRO A 45 1.59 -2.90 1.68
N ILE A 46 0.66 -2.09 1.22
CA ILE A 46 0.73 -1.47 -0.11
C ILE A 46 1.06 0.01 0.10
N GLY A 47 2.16 0.47 -0.48
CA GLY A 47 2.57 1.85 -0.40
C GLY A 47 1.83 2.76 -1.38
N ILE A 48 2.28 4.00 -1.47
CA ILE A 48 1.65 5.02 -2.32
C ILE A 48 1.60 4.62 -3.80
N TRP A 49 2.64 3.97 -4.30
CA TRP A 49 2.72 3.52 -5.70
C TRP A 49 1.69 2.43 -5.99
N GLY A 50 1.57 1.45 -5.11
CA GLY A 50 0.58 0.39 -5.24
C GLY A 50 -0.83 0.94 -5.19
N GLN A 51 -1.11 1.90 -4.32
CA GLN A 51 -2.43 2.54 -4.24
C GLN A 51 -2.79 3.29 -5.52
N ARG A 52 -1.85 4.01 -6.12
CA ARG A 52 -2.05 4.69 -7.41
C ARG A 52 -2.35 3.70 -8.52
N HIS A 53 -1.60 2.62 -8.59
CA HIS A 53 -1.83 1.58 -9.60
C HIS A 53 -3.18 0.89 -9.41
N LYS A 54 -3.58 0.63 -8.17
CA LYS A 54 -4.89 0.10 -7.83
C LYS A 54 -6.02 0.99 -8.35
N THR A 55 -5.92 2.29 -8.11
CA THR A 55 -6.90 3.27 -8.59
C THR A 55 -6.96 3.28 -10.11
N TYR A 56 -5.82 3.23 -10.78
CA TYR A 56 -5.74 3.16 -12.23
C TYR A 56 -6.41 1.91 -12.79
N LEU A 57 -6.12 0.75 -12.24
CA LEU A 57 -6.75 -0.51 -12.65
C LEU A 57 -8.26 -0.47 -12.45
N LYS A 58 -8.69 0.07 -11.33
CA LYS A 58 -10.11 0.17 -10.97
C LYS A 58 -10.87 1.07 -11.92
N GLU A 59 -10.27 2.15 -12.38
CA GLU A 59 -10.91 3.13 -13.28
C GLU A 59 -10.81 2.76 -14.76
N TYR A 60 -9.66 2.28 -15.20
CA TYR A 60 -9.36 2.09 -16.62
C TYR A 60 -9.23 0.63 -17.06
N ARG A 61 -8.98 -0.27 -16.15
CA ARG A 61 -8.81 -1.70 -16.43
C ARG A 61 -9.62 -2.55 -15.46
N LYS A 62 -10.92 -2.30 -15.45
CA LYS A 62 -11.85 -2.97 -14.51
C LYS A 62 -11.83 -4.49 -14.62
N ALA A 63 -11.71 -5.03 -15.83
CA ALA A 63 -11.68 -6.47 -16.04
C ALA A 63 -10.48 -7.12 -15.35
N VAL A 64 -9.30 -6.53 -15.50
CA VAL A 64 -8.07 -6.99 -14.84
C VAL A 64 -8.19 -6.88 -13.32
N TYR A 65 -8.69 -5.74 -12.85
CA TYR A 65 -8.90 -5.50 -11.42
C TYR A 65 -9.84 -6.55 -10.82
N THR A 66 -10.98 -6.77 -11.44
CA THR A 66 -11.98 -7.73 -10.96
C THR A 66 -11.43 -9.15 -10.96
N THR A 67 -10.73 -9.55 -12.02
CA THR A 67 -10.12 -10.88 -12.12
C THR A 67 -9.12 -11.12 -11.01
N MET A 68 -8.22 -10.17 -10.76
CA MET A 68 -7.22 -10.28 -9.70
C MET A 68 -7.86 -10.28 -8.32
N LEU A 69 -8.94 -9.51 -8.14
CA LEU A 69 -9.66 -9.47 -6.88
C LEU A 69 -10.32 -10.81 -6.57
N ILE A 70 -10.96 -11.43 -7.56
CA ILE A 70 -11.60 -12.74 -7.43
C ILE A 70 -10.57 -13.83 -7.16
N GLU A 71 -9.44 -13.80 -7.85
CA GLU A 71 -8.36 -14.78 -7.68
C GLU A 71 -7.58 -14.60 -6.37
N GLY A 72 -7.78 -13.50 -5.66
CA GLY A 72 -7.06 -13.20 -4.43
C GLY A 72 -5.59 -12.81 -4.64
N LYS A 73 -5.23 -12.38 -5.84
CA LYS A 73 -3.84 -12.03 -6.20
C LYS A 73 -3.59 -10.52 -6.26
N LEU A 74 -4.63 -9.72 -6.06
CA LEU A 74 -4.54 -8.27 -6.23
C LEU A 74 -3.50 -7.64 -5.29
N ASN A 75 -3.55 -7.97 -4.01
CA ASN A 75 -2.63 -7.38 -3.03
C ASN A 75 -1.18 -7.77 -3.27
N SER A 76 -0.91 -9.04 -3.61
CA SER A 76 0.43 -9.49 -3.97
C SER A 76 0.96 -8.75 -5.20
N TYR A 77 0.12 -8.61 -6.21
CA TYR A 77 0.46 -7.88 -7.43
C TYR A 77 0.78 -6.42 -7.13
N LEU A 78 -0.06 -5.76 -6.36
CA LEU A 78 0.13 -4.35 -5.99
C LEU A 78 1.36 -4.15 -5.10
N ALA A 79 1.64 -5.08 -4.20
CA ALA A 79 2.86 -5.04 -3.39
C ALA A 79 4.12 -5.16 -4.25
N ASP A 80 4.10 -6.02 -5.26
CA ASP A 80 5.21 -6.16 -6.21
C ASP A 80 5.40 -4.90 -7.04
N ILE A 81 4.32 -4.30 -7.52
CA ILE A 81 4.37 -3.03 -8.25
C ILE A 81 4.93 -1.92 -7.36
N ASP A 82 4.47 -1.84 -6.12
CA ASP A 82 4.97 -0.88 -5.15
C ASP A 82 6.47 -1.03 -4.91
N LYS A 83 6.93 -2.26 -4.73
CA LYS A 83 8.34 -2.57 -4.54
C LYS A 83 9.18 -2.17 -5.76
N GLN A 84 8.73 -2.52 -6.95
CA GLN A 84 9.42 -2.15 -8.21
C GLN A 84 9.49 -0.62 -8.35
N ALA A 85 8.39 0.06 -8.07
CA ALA A 85 8.33 1.51 -8.13
C ALA A 85 9.27 2.15 -7.11
N GLN A 86 9.31 1.64 -5.89
CA GLN A 86 10.19 2.14 -4.84
C GLN A 86 11.66 1.98 -5.21
N GLU A 87 12.06 0.80 -5.68
CA GLU A 87 13.42 0.53 -6.13
C GLU A 87 13.83 1.44 -7.29
N ARG A 88 12.93 1.61 -8.25
CA ARG A 88 13.15 2.49 -9.40
C ARG A 88 13.26 3.95 -8.98
N PHE A 89 12.42 4.38 -8.04
CA PHE A 89 12.45 5.72 -7.49
C PHE A 89 13.80 6.03 -6.82
N GLU A 90 14.27 5.11 -5.99
CA GLU A 90 15.55 5.27 -5.30
C GLU A 90 16.70 5.36 -6.31
N THR A 91 16.70 4.48 -7.32
CA THR A 91 17.72 4.48 -8.38
C THR A 91 17.70 5.79 -9.16
N LEU A 92 16.53 6.24 -9.61
CA LEU A 92 16.38 7.49 -10.36
C LEU A 92 16.79 8.70 -9.53
N THR A 93 16.38 8.75 -8.27
CA THR A 93 16.74 9.83 -7.36
C THR A 93 18.26 9.93 -7.20
N GLU A 94 18.91 8.80 -6.97
CA GLU A 94 20.36 8.76 -6.81
C GLU A 94 21.09 9.16 -8.11
N GLN A 95 20.65 8.67 -9.25
CA GLN A 95 21.24 9.04 -10.54
C GLN A 95 21.11 10.53 -10.82
N MET A 96 19.93 11.11 -10.60
CA MET A 96 19.69 12.52 -10.79
C MET A 96 20.50 13.39 -9.82
N LYS A 97 20.60 12.92 -8.57
CA LYS A 97 21.41 13.57 -7.54
C LYS A 97 22.88 13.66 -7.97
N GLN A 98 23.42 12.56 -8.47
CA GLN A 98 24.80 12.53 -8.97
C GLN A 98 24.98 13.41 -10.21
N ALA A 99 24.04 13.36 -11.14
CA ALA A 99 24.09 14.15 -12.38
C ALA A 99 24.04 15.67 -12.10
N GLN A 100 23.32 16.09 -11.08
CA GLN A 100 23.21 17.50 -10.70
C GLN A 100 24.26 17.93 -9.68
N GLY A 101 25.11 17.02 -9.21
CA GLY A 101 26.15 17.32 -8.25
C GLY A 101 25.64 17.71 -6.86
N ILE A 102 24.49 17.19 -6.48
CA ILE A 102 23.92 17.45 -5.15
C ILE A 102 24.62 16.59 -4.11
N THR A 103 25.25 17.23 -3.14
CA THR A 103 26.05 16.55 -2.10
C THR A 103 25.57 16.90 -0.71
N GLU A 104 26.05 16.13 0.26
CA GLU A 104 25.85 16.45 1.68
C GLU A 104 26.48 17.79 2.06
N GLN A 105 27.55 18.19 1.37
CA GLN A 105 28.17 19.48 1.56
C GLN A 105 27.22 20.62 1.18
N LEU A 106 26.48 20.49 0.08
CA LEU A 106 25.46 21.47 -0.31
C LEU A 106 24.38 21.59 0.76
N LYS A 107 23.95 20.46 1.33
CA LYS A 107 22.98 20.43 2.41
C LYS A 107 23.46 21.20 3.63
N ALA A 108 24.73 21.07 3.97
CA ALA A 108 25.34 21.78 5.10
C ALA A 108 25.50 23.27 4.85
N GLU A 109 25.89 23.65 3.62
CA GLU A 109 26.15 25.04 3.24
C GLU A 109 24.89 25.83 2.92
N ASN A 110 23.95 25.22 2.19
CA ASN A 110 22.71 25.88 1.78
C ASN A 110 21.54 24.87 1.79
N ALA A 111 20.94 24.71 2.97
CA ALA A 111 19.86 23.77 3.17
C ALA A 111 18.61 24.04 2.31
N LEU A 112 18.29 25.32 2.08
CA LEU A 112 17.12 25.69 1.28
C LEU A 112 17.30 25.30 -0.20
N GLU A 113 18.48 25.55 -0.76
CA GLU A 113 18.79 25.14 -2.13
C GLU A 113 18.78 23.62 -2.25
N TRP A 114 19.36 22.91 -1.28
CA TRP A 114 19.37 21.45 -1.24
C TRP A 114 17.95 20.88 -1.26
N VAL A 115 17.07 21.42 -0.41
CA VAL A 115 15.66 20.99 -0.33
C VAL A 115 14.94 21.24 -1.64
N GLY A 116 15.11 22.41 -2.24
CA GLY A 116 14.49 22.76 -3.53
C GLY A 116 14.93 21.82 -4.65
N ARG A 117 16.23 21.54 -4.75
CA ARG A 117 16.75 20.61 -5.76
C ARG A 117 16.29 19.18 -5.54
N MET A 118 16.29 18.72 -4.29
CA MET A 118 15.80 17.38 -3.96
C MET A 118 14.31 17.21 -4.25
N ASN A 119 13.52 18.24 -3.97
CA ASN A 119 12.09 18.21 -4.31
C ASN A 119 11.85 18.13 -5.82
N ASN A 120 12.62 18.86 -6.62
CA ASN A 120 12.55 18.74 -8.07
C ASN A 120 12.92 17.35 -8.57
N ILE A 121 13.98 16.76 -8.01
CA ILE A 121 14.41 15.40 -8.37
C ILE A 121 13.31 14.40 -8.03
N ARG A 122 12.72 14.49 -6.84
CA ARG A 122 11.63 13.61 -6.44
C ARG A 122 10.43 13.74 -7.36
N ALA A 123 10.05 14.97 -7.72
CA ALA A 123 8.94 15.21 -8.62
C ALA A 123 9.19 14.59 -10.00
N CYS A 124 10.37 14.79 -10.57
CA CYS A 124 10.75 14.19 -11.85
C CYS A 124 10.75 12.66 -11.79
N ALA A 125 11.32 12.10 -10.73
CA ALA A 125 11.35 10.64 -10.55
C ALA A 125 9.93 10.07 -10.43
N MET A 126 9.05 10.74 -9.70
CA MET A 126 7.64 10.33 -9.57
C MET A 126 6.92 10.35 -10.91
N GLU A 127 7.12 11.37 -11.73
CA GLU A 127 6.53 11.43 -13.07
C GLU A 127 6.99 10.28 -13.95
N ILE A 128 8.28 9.98 -13.94
CA ILE A 128 8.84 8.87 -14.72
C ILE A 128 8.23 7.54 -14.29
N ILE A 129 8.13 7.31 -12.99
CA ILE A 129 7.55 6.08 -12.46
C ILE A 129 6.07 5.96 -12.79
N ASP A 130 5.32 7.04 -12.66
CA ASP A 130 3.91 7.05 -13.03
C ASP A 130 3.72 6.65 -14.49
N GLU A 131 4.53 7.16 -15.40
CA GLU A 131 4.47 6.78 -16.81
C GLU A 131 4.93 5.36 -17.10
N GLU A 132 6.03 4.92 -16.47
CA GLU A 132 6.64 3.62 -16.77
C GLU A 132 5.93 2.44 -16.10
N ILE A 133 5.44 2.62 -14.88
CA ILE A 133 4.97 1.51 -14.05
C ILE A 133 3.50 1.66 -13.70
N ILE A 134 3.09 2.82 -13.22
CA ILE A 134 1.77 2.99 -12.60
C ILE A 134 0.67 3.08 -13.64
N TYR A 135 0.85 3.86 -14.69
CA TYR A 135 -0.15 4.12 -15.72
C TYR A 135 0.15 3.44 -17.07
N ASN A 136 0.90 2.39 -17.00
CA ASN A 136 1.29 1.65 -18.22
C ASN A 136 0.31 0.51 -18.53
#